data_e5c7c1669b91322344cfea2957cb00d3
#
_entry.id   e5c7c1669b91322344cfea2957cb00d3
#
_cell.length_a   1.000
_cell.length_b   1.000
_cell.length_c   1.000
_cell.angle_alpha   90.00
_cell.angle_beta   90.00
_cell.angle_gamma   90.00
#
_symmetry.space_group_name_H-M   'P 1'
#
loop_
_entity.id
_entity.type
_entity.pdbx_description
1 polymer ?
#
loop_
_entity_poly.entity_id
_entity_poly.type
_entity_poly.pdbx_seq_one_letter_code
_entity_poly.pdbx_strand_id
1 'polypeptide(L)'
;MIDLDDFKLYNDTCGHNAGDMVLNTVVGIVRKCIRKTDILIRYGGDEFLLILPDVSEDVFSKKLKQIRDMVYEAEVPGYTQLHLSVSIGGVLADNETVESAVGRADSLMYQAKNRKNMTVTESPVLTV
;
A
#
# COMPACT_ATOMS: atom_id res chain seq x y z
N MET A 1 -2.70 4.28 -3.20
CA MET A 1 -3.29 2.93 -3.37
C MET A 1 -2.27 1.87 -2.99
N ILE A 2 -2.66 0.97 -2.15
CA ILE A 2 -1.83 -0.16 -1.68
C ILE A 2 -2.51 -1.45 -2.08
N ASP A 3 -1.77 -2.37 -2.68
CA ASP A 3 -2.29 -3.68 -3.07
C ASP A 3 -1.33 -4.77 -2.59
N LEU A 4 -1.90 -5.82 -1.98
CA LEU A 4 -1.11 -6.96 -1.52
C LEU A 4 -0.64 -7.79 -2.71
N ASP A 5 0.65 -8.05 -2.79
CA ASP A 5 1.21 -8.92 -3.81
C ASP A 5 0.86 -10.38 -3.49
N ASP A 6 0.44 -11.11 -4.52
CA ASP A 6 0.16 -12.55 -4.42
C ASP A 6 -0.94 -12.96 -3.42
N PHE A 7 -1.85 -12.04 -3.06
CA PHE A 7 -2.90 -12.32 -2.09
C PHE A 7 -3.78 -13.50 -2.50
N LYS A 8 -4.18 -13.55 -3.77
CA LYS A 8 -4.97 -14.66 -4.30
C LYS A 8 -4.23 -15.99 -4.17
N LEU A 9 -2.93 -15.99 -4.43
CA LEU A 9 -2.10 -17.18 -4.28
C LEU A 9 -2.10 -17.67 -2.84
N TYR A 10 -2.00 -16.77 -1.85
CA TYR A 10 -2.04 -17.16 -0.44
C TYR A 10 -3.39 -17.77 -0.05
N ASN A 11 -4.50 -17.18 -0.51
CA ASN A 11 -5.83 -17.72 -0.29
C ASN A 11 -6.00 -19.10 -0.92
N ASP A 12 -5.58 -19.27 -2.16
CA ASP A 12 -5.73 -20.50 -2.91
C ASP A 12 -4.84 -21.62 -2.36
N THR A 13 -3.66 -21.28 -1.85
CA THR A 13 -2.67 -22.24 -1.37
C THR A 13 -2.85 -22.58 0.11
N CYS A 14 -3.15 -21.59 0.95
CA CYS A 14 -3.17 -21.71 2.41
C CYS A 14 -4.56 -21.55 3.02
N GLY A 15 -5.59 -21.25 2.21
CA GLY A 15 -6.97 -21.08 2.63
C GLY A 15 -7.34 -19.67 3.09
N HIS A 16 -8.64 -19.45 3.32
CA HIS A 16 -9.18 -18.14 3.68
C HIS A 16 -8.69 -17.62 5.03
N ASN A 17 -8.41 -18.51 5.98
CA ASN A 17 -7.86 -18.11 7.28
C ASN A 17 -6.47 -17.48 7.13
N ALA A 18 -5.65 -18.01 6.24
CA ALA A 18 -4.34 -17.42 5.92
C ALA A 18 -4.52 -16.03 5.30
N GLY A 19 -5.44 -15.87 4.36
CA GLY A 19 -5.75 -14.59 3.76
C GLY A 19 -6.19 -13.55 4.78
N ASP A 20 -7.06 -13.93 5.72
CA ASP A 20 -7.50 -13.05 6.81
C ASP A 20 -6.34 -12.63 7.71
N MET A 21 -5.44 -13.55 8.04
CA MET A 21 -4.24 -13.24 8.83
C MET A 21 -3.29 -12.33 8.10
N VAL A 22 -3.11 -12.51 6.79
CA VAL A 22 -2.31 -11.62 5.95
C VAL A 22 -2.89 -10.20 5.96
N LEU A 23 -4.19 -10.07 5.72
CA LEU A 23 -4.88 -8.78 5.73
C LEU A 23 -4.73 -8.08 7.10
N ASN A 24 -4.98 -8.80 8.19
CA ASN A 24 -4.85 -8.26 9.53
C ASN A 24 -3.42 -7.82 9.85
N THR A 25 -2.44 -8.58 9.40
CA THR A 25 -1.02 -8.26 9.58
C THR A 25 -0.67 -6.96 8.85
N VAL A 26 -1.07 -6.83 7.59
CA VAL A 26 -0.79 -5.63 6.79
C VAL A 26 -1.50 -4.41 7.37
N VAL A 27 -2.77 -4.52 7.74
CA VAL A 27 -3.53 -3.43 8.36
C VAL A 27 -2.86 -2.98 9.67
N GLY A 28 -2.43 -3.92 10.49
CA GLY A 28 -1.73 -3.61 11.75
C GLY A 28 -0.44 -2.84 11.52
N ILE A 29 0.32 -3.21 10.49
CA ILE A 29 1.57 -2.53 10.12
C ILE A 29 1.28 -1.11 9.63
N VAL A 30 0.33 -0.94 8.71
CA VAL A 30 -0.02 0.39 8.18
C VAL A 30 -0.46 1.30 9.33
N ARG A 31 -1.31 0.81 10.22
CA ARG A 31 -1.79 1.60 11.38
C ARG A 31 -0.67 2.05 12.30
N LYS A 32 0.38 1.27 12.45
CA LYS A 32 1.56 1.68 13.24
C LYS A 32 2.37 2.78 12.56
N CYS A 33 2.27 2.90 11.25
CA CYS A 33 3.02 3.88 10.46
C CYS A 33 2.30 5.21 10.29
N ILE A 34 1.00 5.28 10.59
CA ILE A 34 0.17 6.44 10.28
C ILE A 34 -0.28 7.18 11.55
N ARG A 35 -0.67 8.45 11.35
CA ARG A 35 -1.20 9.32 12.41
C ARG A 35 -2.70 9.05 12.60
N LYS A 36 -3.26 9.50 13.73
CA LYS A 36 -4.71 9.42 14.00
C LYS A 36 -5.55 10.17 12.98
N THR A 37 -5.00 11.22 12.37
CA THR A 37 -5.66 12.03 11.35
C THR A 37 -5.58 11.41 9.96
N ASP A 38 -4.74 10.40 9.75
CA ASP A 38 -4.63 9.68 8.50
C ASP A 38 -5.77 8.67 8.39
N ILE A 39 -6.19 8.37 7.17
CA ILE A 39 -7.36 7.54 6.92
C ILE A 39 -6.94 6.32 6.10
N LEU A 40 -7.25 5.14 6.61
CA LEU A 40 -7.04 3.87 5.91
C LEU A 40 -8.39 3.26 5.59
N ILE A 41 -8.64 3.00 4.31
CA ILE A 41 -9.89 2.43 3.81
C ILE A 41 -9.57 1.15 3.05
N ARG A 42 -10.28 0.06 3.35
CA ARG A 42 -10.25 -1.12 2.50
C ARG A 42 -11.06 -0.84 1.24
N TYR A 43 -10.38 -0.75 0.11
CA TYR A 43 -10.98 -0.35 -1.16
C TYR A 43 -11.51 -1.55 -1.95
N GLY A 44 -10.86 -2.70 -1.82
CA GLY A 44 -11.23 -3.95 -2.47
C GLY A 44 -10.80 -5.14 -1.63
N GLY A 45 -10.78 -6.34 -2.18
CA GLY A 45 -10.41 -7.55 -1.45
C GLY A 45 -9.02 -7.48 -0.82
N ASP A 46 -8.05 -7.04 -1.59
CA ASP A 46 -6.63 -6.94 -1.23
C ASP A 46 -6.07 -5.53 -1.49
N GLU A 47 -6.94 -4.56 -1.68
CA GLU A 47 -6.59 -3.18 -1.98
C GLU A 47 -6.98 -2.25 -0.84
N PHE A 48 -6.11 -1.26 -0.57
CA PHE A 48 -6.35 -0.24 0.45
C PHE A 48 -6.08 1.14 -0.12
N LEU A 49 -6.89 2.09 0.30
CA LEU A 49 -6.67 3.51 0.06
C LEU A 49 -6.17 4.15 1.36
N LEU A 50 -5.01 4.78 1.30
CA LEU A 50 -4.44 5.53 2.42
C LEU A 50 -4.45 7.01 2.07
N ILE A 51 -5.07 7.82 2.93
CA ILE A 51 -5.14 9.28 2.77
C ILE A 51 -4.35 9.92 3.90
N LEU A 52 -3.37 10.72 3.54
CA LEU A 52 -2.47 11.41 4.46
C LEU A 52 -2.67 12.93 4.35
N PRO A 53 -3.59 13.53 5.14
CA PRO A 53 -3.81 14.98 5.08
C PRO A 53 -2.57 15.77 5.47
N ASP A 54 -2.34 16.89 4.80
CA ASP A 54 -1.30 17.86 5.14
C ASP A 54 0.10 17.24 5.28
N VAL A 55 0.45 16.37 4.37
CA VAL A 55 1.76 15.70 4.36
C VAL A 55 2.69 16.41 3.36
N SER A 56 3.96 16.60 3.74
CA SER A 56 4.97 17.08 2.80
C SER A 56 5.39 15.95 1.85
N GLU A 57 5.91 16.33 0.68
CA GLU A 57 6.37 15.37 -0.31
C GLU A 57 7.42 14.42 0.26
N ASP A 58 8.38 14.95 1.03
CA ASP A 58 9.45 14.16 1.63
C ASP A 58 8.91 13.15 2.65
N VAL A 59 8.05 13.59 3.56
CA VAL A 59 7.42 12.71 4.55
C VAL A 59 6.54 11.66 3.87
N PHE A 60 5.79 12.06 2.85
CA PHE A 60 4.95 11.17 2.07
C PHE A 60 5.75 10.02 1.45
N SER A 61 6.81 10.35 0.72
CA SER A 61 7.67 9.35 0.08
C SER A 61 8.30 8.40 1.10
N LYS A 62 8.80 8.92 2.21
CA LYS A 62 9.39 8.12 3.28
C LYS A 62 8.37 7.18 3.93
N LYS A 63 7.15 7.67 4.14
CA LYS A 63 6.07 6.89 4.72
C LYS A 63 5.71 5.68 3.86
N LEU A 64 5.60 5.87 2.55
CA LEU A 64 5.28 4.77 1.64
C LEU A 64 6.38 3.71 1.65
N LYS A 65 7.64 4.13 1.65
CA LYS A 65 8.78 3.19 1.72
C LYS A 65 8.83 2.46 3.05
N GLN A 66 8.53 3.14 4.15
CA GLN A 66 8.45 2.54 5.48
C GLN A 66 7.40 1.42 5.51
N ILE A 67 6.21 1.69 5.01
CA ILE A 67 5.13 0.69 4.95
C ILE A 67 5.58 -0.50 4.12
N ARG A 68 6.12 -0.26 2.91
CA ARG A 68 6.62 -1.31 2.04
C ARG A 68 7.64 -2.21 2.76
N ASP A 69 8.62 -1.60 3.40
CA ASP A 69 9.71 -2.34 4.05
C ASP A 69 9.23 -3.12 5.27
N MET A 70 8.36 -2.53 6.09
CA MET A 70 7.80 -3.20 7.26
C MET A 70 6.91 -4.38 6.87
N VAL A 71 6.14 -4.28 5.80
CA VAL A 71 5.36 -5.40 5.28
C VAL A 71 6.28 -6.51 4.79
N TYR A 72 7.33 -6.16 4.07
CA TYR A 72 8.27 -7.14 3.52
C TYR A 72 8.99 -7.94 4.62
N GLU A 73 9.27 -7.33 5.75
CA GLU A 73 9.95 -7.97 6.88
C GLU A 73 8.98 -8.66 7.85
N ALA A 74 7.68 -8.53 7.65
CA ALA A 74 6.68 -9.03 8.58
C ALA A 74 6.56 -10.55 8.54
N GLU A 75 6.30 -11.14 9.71
CA GLU A 75 5.88 -12.54 9.82
C GLU A 75 4.37 -12.59 10.03
N VAL A 76 3.71 -13.52 9.34
CA VAL A 76 2.28 -13.76 9.51
C VAL A 76 2.09 -14.79 10.61
N PRO A 77 1.41 -14.47 11.73
CA PRO A 77 1.19 -15.41 12.81
C PRO A 77 0.51 -16.70 12.32
N GLY A 78 1.13 -17.85 12.61
CA GLY A 78 0.64 -19.14 12.16
C GLY A 78 0.99 -19.53 10.73
N TYR A 79 1.58 -18.62 9.96
CA TYR A 79 1.94 -18.84 8.56
C TYR A 79 3.32 -18.22 8.26
N THR A 80 4.32 -18.58 9.03
CA THR A 80 5.66 -17.97 8.95
C THR A 80 6.38 -18.26 7.64
N GLN A 81 5.90 -19.23 6.85
CA GLN A 81 6.43 -19.50 5.51
C GLN A 81 5.98 -18.48 4.46
N LEU A 82 4.95 -17.67 4.76
CA LEU A 82 4.47 -16.67 3.82
C LEU A 82 5.35 -15.42 3.84
N HIS A 83 5.79 -15.02 2.65
CA HIS A 83 6.53 -13.78 2.42
C HIS A 83 5.59 -12.71 1.91
N LEU A 84 5.35 -11.68 2.72
CA LEU A 84 4.46 -10.60 2.34
C LEU A 84 5.21 -9.54 1.53
N SER A 85 4.51 -8.94 0.59
CA SER A 85 4.92 -7.68 -0.01
C SER A 85 3.70 -6.90 -0.48
N VAL A 86 3.88 -5.60 -0.69
CA VAL A 86 2.85 -4.71 -1.21
C VAL A 86 3.39 -3.90 -2.37
N SER A 87 2.50 -3.56 -3.29
CA SER A 87 2.75 -2.61 -4.36
C SER A 87 1.96 -1.35 -4.05
N ILE A 88 2.63 -0.21 -4.07
CA ILE A 88 2.07 1.07 -3.65
C ILE A 88 2.22 2.10 -4.76
N GLY A 89 1.13 2.75 -5.13
CA GLY A 89 1.13 3.93 -5.97
C GLY A 89 0.69 5.13 -5.15
N GLY A 90 1.45 6.22 -5.20
CA GLY A 90 1.18 7.41 -4.41
C GLY A 90 1.21 8.68 -5.23
N VAL A 91 0.26 9.57 -4.97
CA VAL A 91 0.18 10.90 -5.58
C VAL A 91 -0.06 11.95 -4.51
N LEU A 92 0.45 13.15 -4.75
CA LEU A 92 0.09 14.33 -3.97
C LEU A 92 -1.02 15.05 -4.72
N ALA A 93 -2.23 15.01 -4.13
CA ALA A 93 -3.39 15.63 -4.73
C ALA A 93 -3.31 17.16 -4.60
N ASP A 94 -3.61 17.87 -5.67
CA ASP A 94 -3.64 19.32 -5.70
C ASP A 94 -4.79 19.80 -6.61
N ASN A 95 -5.74 20.52 -6.03
CA ASN A 95 -6.88 21.09 -6.74
C ASN A 95 -7.62 20.10 -7.64
N GLU A 96 -7.79 18.88 -7.18
CA GLU A 96 -8.47 17.84 -7.94
C GLU A 96 -9.45 17.07 -7.06
N THR A 97 -10.35 16.32 -7.69
CA THR A 97 -11.26 15.44 -6.97
C THR A 97 -10.51 14.24 -6.39
N VAL A 98 -11.07 13.64 -5.34
CA VAL A 98 -10.54 12.39 -4.76
C VAL A 98 -10.49 11.29 -5.82
N GLU A 99 -11.53 11.20 -6.65
CA GLU A 99 -11.62 10.20 -7.73
C GLU A 99 -10.47 10.35 -8.74
N SER A 100 -10.13 11.59 -9.10
CA SER A 100 -9.01 11.87 -10.00
C SER A 100 -7.67 11.43 -9.38
N ALA A 101 -7.44 11.79 -8.12
CA ALA A 101 -6.22 11.41 -7.41
C ALA A 101 -6.11 9.90 -7.24
N VAL A 102 -7.20 9.23 -6.87
CA VAL A 102 -7.25 7.77 -6.73
C VAL A 102 -6.92 7.09 -8.06
N GLY A 103 -7.49 7.57 -9.17
CA GLY A 103 -7.21 7.02 -10.50
C GLY A 103 -5.73 7.10 -10.87
N ARG A 104 -5.08 8.23 -10.58
CA ARG A 104 -3.63 8.38 -10.82
C ARG A 104 -2.81 7.45 -9.92
N ALA A 105 -3.14 7.39 -8.63
CA ALA A 105 -2.46 6.50 -7.70
C ALA A 105 -2.61 5.03 -8.09
N ASP A 106 -3.79 4.63 -8.56
CA ASP A 106 -4.08 3.28 -9.02
C ASP A 106 -3.20 2.90 -10.22
N SER A 107 -3.05 3.81 -11.19
CA SER A 107 -2.17 3.58 -12.34
C SER A 107 -0.71 3.39 -11.93
N LEU A 108 -0.23 4.14 -10.94
CA LEU A 108 1.12 3.99 -10.41
C LEU A 108 1.27 2.67 -9.63
N MET A 109 0.24 2.26 -8.91
CA MET A 109 0.22 0.97 -8.22
C MET A 109 0.33 -0.19 -9.22
N TYR A 110 -0.34 -0.12 -10.37
CA TYR A 110 -0.18 -1.09 -11.43
C TYR A 110 1.25 -1.17 -11.95
N GLN A 111 1.94 -0.03 -12.09
CA GLN A 111 3.36 -0.02 -12.44
C GLN A 111 4.21 -0.72 -11.38
N ALA A 112 3.91 -0.47 -10.10
CA ALA A 112 4.60 -1.12 -9.00
C ALA A 112 4.41 -2.64 -9.01
N LYS A 113 3.21 -3.11 -9.41
CA LYS A 113 2.88 -4.54 -9.51
C LYS A 113 3.79 -5.31 -10.47
N ASN A 114 4.34 -4.67 -11.48
CA ASN A 114 5.25 -5.33 -12.43
C ASN A 114 6.50 -5.88 -11.75
N ARG A 115 6.93 -5.27 -10.67
CA ARG A 115 8.13 -5.69 -9.91
C ARG A 115 7.80 -6.30 -8.57
N LYS A 116 6.62 -6.00 -8.02
CA LYS A 116 6.21 -6.31 -6.65
C LYS A 116 7.13 -5.67 -5.61
N ASN A 117 6.69 -5.58 -4.38
CA ASN A 117 7.44 -4.97 -3.28
C ASN A 117 8.04 -3.61 -3.69
N MET A 118 7.18 -2.72 -4.21
CA MET A 118 7.64 -1.47 -4.80
C MET A 118 6.69 -0.32 -4.49
N THR A 119 7.26 0.87 -4.36
CA THR A 119 6.52 2.12 -4.33
C THR A 119 6.79 2.90 -5.60
N VAL A 120 5.75 3.43 -6.23
CA VAL A 120 5.86 4.31 -7.39
C VAL A 120 5.10 5.59 -7.09
N THR A 121 5.77 6.71 -7.18
CA THR A 121 5.19 8.04 -7.03
C THR A 121 5.41 8.83 -8.31
N GLU A 122 4.64 9.90 -8.47
CA GLU A 122 4.82 10.78 -9.62
C GLU A 122 6.19 11.45 -9.56
N SER A 123 6.90 11.43 -10.68
CA SER A 123 8.14 12.18 -10.79
C SER A 123 7.82 13.68 -10.79
N PRO A 124 8.64 14.51 -10.12
CA PRO A 124 8.49 15.95 -10.25
C PRO A 124 8.57 16.34 -11.73
N VAL A 125 7.61 17.15 -12.19
CA VAL A 125 7.69 17.70 -13.53
C VAL A 125 8.83 18.72 -13.52
N LEU A 126 9.91 18.39 -14.22
CA LEU A 126 10.98 19.34 -14.43
C LEU A 126 10.50 20.38 -15.43
N THR A 127 10.06 21.53 -14.93
CA THR A 127 9.81 22.71 -15.74
C THR A 127 11.16 23.37 -16.00
N VAL A 128 11.56 23.31 -17.21
CA VAL A 128 12.75 24.04 -17.66
C VAL A 128 12.36 25.48 -17.93
#